data_b9eb0f9d71f23b78fc9e43286f995be7
#
_entry.id   b9eb0f9d71f23b78fc9e43286f995be7
#
_cell.length_a   1.000
_cell.length_b   1.000
_cell.length_c   1.000
_cell.angle_alpha   90.00
_cell.angle_beta   90.00
_cell.angle_gamma   90.00
#
_symmetry.space_group_name_H-M   'P 1'
#
loop_
_entity.id
_entity.type
_entity.pdbx_description
1 polymer ?
#
loop_
_entity_poly.entity_id
_entity_poly.type
_entity_poly.pdbx_seq_one_letter_code
_entity_poly.pdbx_strand_id
1 'polypeptide(L)'
;MMLVMNTPISDPRPAAGRPTREQAQARQAEMLDAALDMFLDKGFELTTMEAVAAAVGMTKRTIYARYPDKAALFMAAVGRAIARTATPRAALEAVAGEDLETTLVAIARLRIADLSTPEGVRLRRIITTESYRFPDLLMLSYSQGAQPVHDHLADLLRRHDSAGAICVDRPDMAASLFMTMVLGGPIRLVGSPQPMSAAEVDDWVRAAVRLFLNGIRTRSD
;
A
#
# COMPACT_ATOMS: atom_id res chain seq x y z
N MET A 1 -36.93 -24.24 -63.36
CA MET A 1 -37.08 -23.95 -61.95
C MET A 1 -35.80 -24.36 -61.25
N MET A 2 -34.92 -23.38 -61.07
CA MET A 2 -33.52 -23.61 -60.69
C MET A 2 -33.37 -23.24 -59.23
N LEU A 3 -33.10 -24.23 -58.37
CA LEU A 3 -32.88 -24.04 -56.93
C LEU A 3 -31.45 -23.45 -56.71
N VAL A 4 -31.39 -22.23 -56.22
CA VAL A 4 -30.13 -21.62 -55.77
C VAL A 4 -29.87 -22.09 -54.33
N MET A 5 -28.85 -22.94 -54.15
CA MET A 5 -28.33 -23.32 -52.83
C MET A 5 -27.58 -22.14 -52.25
N ASN A 6 -28.10 -21.58 -51.16
CA ASN A 6 -27.47 -20.55 -50.36
C ASN A 6 -26.49 -21.22 -49.40
N THR A 7 -25.18 -21.04 -49.64
CA THR A 7 -24.09 -21.49 -48.75
C THR A 7 -23.91 -20.43 -47.63
N PRO A 8 -23.95 -20.80 -46.34
CA PRO A 8 -23.68 -19.80 -45.31
C PRO A 8 -22.20 -19.42 -45.32
N ILE A 9 -21.94 -18.10 -45.46
CA ILE A 9 -20.62 -17.50 -45.32
C ILE A 9 -20.20 -17.66 -43.88
N SER A 10 -19.18 -18.47 -43.64
CA SER A 10 -18.52 -18.64 -42.32
C SER A 10 -17.76 -17.33 -42.03
N ASP A 11 -18.23 -16.63 -40.98
CA ASP A 11 -17.56 -15.43 -40.46
C ASP A 11 -16.20 -15.83 -39.87
N PRO A 12 -15.08 -15.27 -40.33
CA PRO A 12 -13.78 -15.63 -39.82
C PRO A 12 -13.66 -15.10 -38.38
N ARG A 13 -13.61 -16.02 -37.40
CA ARG A 13 -13.25 -15.68 -36.02
C ARG A 13 -11.93 -14.91 -36.05
N PRO A 14 -11.84 -13.74 -35.40
CA PRO A 14 -10.60 -12.99 -35.36
C PRO A 14 -9.50 -13.87 -34.73
N ALA A 15 -8.42 -14.07 -35.46
CA ALA A 15 -7.24 -14.77 -34.97
C ALA A 15 -6.78 -14.05 -33.71
N ALA A 16 -6.69 -14.77 -32.58
CA ALA A 16 -6.20 -14.27 -31.32
C ALA A 16 -4.72 -13.86 -31.50
N GLY A 17 -4.50 -12.58 -31.85
CA GLY A 17 -3.17 -12.00 -31.97
C GLY A 17 -2.44 -12.11 -30.63
N ARG A 18 -1.09 -12.14 -30.66
CA ARG A 18 -0.27 -12.10 -29.45
C ARG A 18 -0.72 -10.92 -28.59
N PRO A 19 -1.01 -11.15 -27.27
CA PRO A 19 -1.46 -10.07 -26.37
C PRO A 19 -0.52 -8.88 -26.41
N THR A 20 -1.06 -7.67 -26.45
CA THR A 20 -0.26 -6.44 -26.34
C THR A 20 0.43 -6.41 -24.97
N ARG A 21 1.47 -5.60 -24.85
CA ARG A 21 2.18 -5.39 -23.57
C ARG A 21 1.22 -4.95 -22.46
N GLU A 22 0.29 -4.07 -22.76
CA GLU A 22 -0.74 -3.59 -21.83
C GLU A 22 -1.70 -4.71 -21.40
N GLN A 23 -2.18 -5.52 -22.34
CA GLN A 23 -3.01 -6.67 -22.03
C GLN A 23 -2.29 -7.71 -21.17
N ALA A 24 -0.99 -7.92 -21.43
CA ALA A 24 -0.18 -8.82 -20.62
C ALA A 24 0.03 -8.29 -19.19
N GLN A 25 0.22 -6.97 -19.03
CA GLN A 25 0.34 -6.31 -17.72
C GLN A 25 -0.99 -6.35 -16.95
N ALA A 26 -2.11 -6.04 -17.61
CA ALA A 26 -3.44 -6.11 -17.00
C ALA A 26 -3.76 -7.53 -16.50
N ARG A 27 -3.51 -8.55 -17.30
CA ARG A 27 -3.68 -9.96 -16.89
C ARG A 27 -2.75 -10.37 -15.74
N GLN A 28 -1.53 -9.85 -15.70
CA GLN A 28 -0.63 -10.10 -14.58
C GLN A 28 -1.14 -9.42 -13.31
N ALA A 29 -1.64 -8.20 -13.42
CA ALA A 29 -2.25 -7.47 -12.30
C ALA A 29 -3.44 -8.25 -11.73
N GLU A 30 -4.38 -8.68 -12.59
CA GLU A 30 -5.54 -9.48 -12.20
C GLU A 30 -5.14 -10.78 -11.48
N MET A 31 -4.13 -11.48 -11.99
CA MET A 31 -3.63 -12.70 -11.35
C MET A 31 -3.03 -12.42 -9.96
N LEU A 32 -2.26 -11.34 -9.80
CA LEU A 32 -1.68 -10.98 -8.50
C LEU A 32 -2.74 -10.53 -7.51
N ASP A 33 -3.77 -9.83 -7.97
CA ASP A 33 -4.89 -9.41 -7.12
C ASP A 33 -5.72 -10.62 -6.67
N ALA A 34 -6.02 -11.58 -7.56
CA ALA A 34 -6.68 -12.83 -7.20
C ALA A 34 -5.83 -13.69 -6.25
N ALA A 35 -4.51 -13.77 -6.48
CA ALA A 35 -3.60 -14.46 -5.57
C ALA A 35 -3.59 -13.80 -4.18
N LEU A 36 -3.52 -12.47 -4.12
CA LEU A 36 -3.58 -11.73 -2.87
C LEU A 36 -4.85 -12.05 -2.08
N ASP A 37 -6.02 -11.97 -2.72
CA ASP A 37 -7.29 -12.28 -2.07
C ASP A 37 -7.30 -13.68 -1.48
N MET A 38 -6.81 -14.67 -2.22
CA MET A 38 -6.73 -16.05 -1.72
C MET A 38 -5.75 -16.18 -0.54
N PHE A 39 -4.61 -15.48 -0.58
CA PHE A 39 -3.66 -15.46 0.54
C PHE A 39 -4.23 -14.75 1.78
N LEU A 40 -4.97 -13.67 1.59
CA LEU A 40 -5.62 -12.93 2.67
C LEU A 40 -6.77 -13.71 3.32
N ASP A 41 -7.50 -14.50 2.54
CA ASP A 41 -8.67 -15.25 3.01
C ASP A 41 -8.30 -16.60 3.62
N LYS A 42 -7.40 -17.35 2.96
CA LYS A 42 -7.06 -18.73 3.31
C LYS A 42 -5.70 -18.87 4.00
N GLY A 43 -4.89 -17.81 3.99
CA GLY A 43 -3.49 -17.85 4.42
C GLY A 43 -2.55 -18.43 3.36
N PHE A 44 -1.24 -18.32 3.65
CA PHE A 44 -0.20 -18.81 2.75
C PHE A 44 -0.31 -20.33 2.53
N GLU A 45 -0.49 -21.12 3.59
CA GLU A 45 -0.42 -22.58 3.50
C GLU A 45 -1.52 -23.20 2.61
N LEU A 46 -2.77 -22.76 2.79
CA LEU A 46 -3.93 -23.32 2.09
C LEU A 46 -4.13 -22.80 0.67
N THR A 47 -3.39 -21.78 0.27
CA THR A 47 -3.41 -21.27 -1.10
C THR A 47 -2.46 -22.09 -1.97
N THR A 48 -2.93 -22.52 -3.16
CA THR A 48 -2.13 -23.27 -4.13
C THR A 48 -2.01 -22.54 -5.45
N MET A 49 -0.90 -22.78 -6.18
CA MET A 49 -0.67 -22.21 -7.51
C MET A 49 -1.78 -22.62 -8.50
N GLU A 50 -2.29 -23.84 -8.36
CA GLU A 50 -3.38 -24.39 -9.18
C GLU A 50 -4.69 -23.66 -8.93
N ALA A 51 -5.01 -23.37 -7.67
CA ALA A 51 -6.22 -22.64 -7.31
C ALA A 51 -6.18 -21.21 -7.85
N VAL A 52 -5.03 -20.53 -7.76
CA VAL A 52 -4.85 -19.20 -8.35
C VAL A 52 -4.99 -19.27 -9.87
N ALA A 53 -4.37 -20.25 -10.54
CA ALA A 53 -4.48 -20.44 -11.98
C ALA A 53 -5.94 -20.60 -12.43
N ALA A 54 -6.69 -21.44 -11.73
CA ALA A 54 -8.10 -21.69 -12.00
C ALA A 54 -8.96 -20.43 -11.81
N ALA A 55 -8.71 -19.64 -10.75
CA ALA A 55 -9.47 -18.42 -10.45
C ALA A 55 -9.38 -17.36 -11.56
N VAL A 56 -8.24 -17.29 -12.26
CA VAL A 56 -8.03 -16.30 -13.34
C VAL A 56 -8.07 -16.90 -14.75
N GLY A 57 -8.47 -18.15 -14.89
CA GLY A 57 -8.54 -18.81 -16.19
C GLY A 57 -7.18 -18.97 -16.88
N MET A 58 -6.09 -19.06 -16.11
CA MET A 58 -4.74 -19.29 -16.64
C MET A 58 -4.32 -20.74 -16.48
N THR A 59 -3.39 -21.20 -17.34
CA THR A 59 -2.79 -22.51 -17.15
C THR A 59 -1.74 -22.47 -16.04
N LYS A 60 -1.55 -23.59 -15.32
CA LYS A 60 -0.46 -23.78 -14.36
C LYS A 60 0.90 -23.38 -14.95
N ARG A 61 1.17 -23.81 -16.20
CA ARG A 61 2.40 -23.49 -16.93
C ARG A 61 2.61 -21.97 -17.08
N THR A 62 1.54 -21.21 -17.31
CA THR A 62 1.62 -19.76 -17.46
C THR A 62 2.07 -19.09 -16.16
N ILE A 63 1.57 -19.54 -15.01
CA ILE A 63 1.95 -18.98 -13.71
C ILE A 63 3.38 -19.39 -13.35
N TYR A 64 3.74 -20.67 -13.48
CA TYR A 64 5.09 -21.15 -13.18
C TYR A 64 6.17 -20.58 -14.09
N ALA A 65 5.83 -20.13 -15.32
CA ALA A 65 6.76 -19.42 -16.18
C ALA A 65 7.19 -18.06 -15.64
N ARG A 66 6.41 -17.46 -14.71
CA ARG A 66 6.70 -16.13 -14.12
C ARG A 66 7.09 -16.21 -12.65
N TYR A 67 6.49 -17.13 -11.93
CA TYR A 67 6.70 -17.32 -10.48
C TYR A 67 7.09 -18.79 -10.25
N PRO A 68 8.36 -19.06 -9.97
CA PRO A 68 8.87 -20.42 -9.88
C PRO A 68 8.21 -21.24 -8.77
N ASP A 69 7.70 -20.57 -7.75
CA ASP A 69 7.04 -21.20 -6.61
C ASP A 69 5.97 -20.28 -5.98
N LYS A 70 5.26 -20.82 -4.98
CA LYS A 70 4.21 -20.14 -4.26
C LYS A 70 4.74 -18.93 -3.46
N ALA A 71 5.98 -19.00 -2.97
CA ALA A 71 6.61 -17.92 -2.21
C ALA A 71 6.87 -16.70 -3.11
N ALA A 72 7.40 -16.92 -4.31
CA ALA A 72 7.61 -15.87 -5.29
C ALA A 72 6.29 -15.20 -5.73
N LEU A 73 5.24 -15.98 -5.94
CA LEU A 73 3.91 -15.45 -6.24
C LEU A 73 3.35 -14.63 -5.07
N PHE A 74 3.49 -15.13 -3.84
CA PHE A 74 3.05 -14.46 -2.62
C PHE A 74 3.75 -13.11 -2.44
N MET A 75 5.07 -13.09 -2.51
CA MET A 75 5.87 -11.87 -2.40
C MET A 75 5.51 -10.83 -3.46
N ALA A 76 5.28 -11.27 -4.71
CA ALA A 76 4.86 -10.39 -5.80
C ALA A 76 3.44 -9.82 -5.58
N ALA A 77 2.49 -10.64 -5.11
CA ALA A 77 1.12 -10.23 -4.84
C ALA A 77 1.06 -9.21 -3.68
N VAL A 78 1.75 -9.50 -2.56
CA VAL A 78 1.82 -8.59 -1.41
C VAL A 78 2.58 -7.32 -1.78
N GLY A 79 3.70 -7.42 -2.50
CA GLY A 79 4.47 -6.25 -2.96
C GLY A 79 3.64 -5.31 -3.85
N ARG A 80 2.84 -5.87 -4.76
CA ARG A 80 1.89 -5.09 -5.57
C ARG A 80 0.85 -4.36 -4.70
N ALA A 81 0.31 -5.02 -3.68
CA ALA A 81 -0.65 -4.41 -2.77
C ALA A 81 -0.02 -3.29 -1.94
N ILE A 82 1.19 -3.49 -1.43
CA ILE A 82 1.96 -2.44 -0.73
C ILE A 82 2.14 -1.21 -1.64
N ALA A 83 2.58 -1.41 -2.89
CA ALA A 83 2.77 -0.32 -3.84
C ALA A 83 1.46 0.43 -4.16
N ARG A 84 0.33 -0.29 -4.22
CA ARG A 84 -1.00 0.29 -4.49
C ARG A 84 -1.54 1.09 -3.30
N THR A 85 -1.25 0.65 -2.07
CA THR A 85 -1.69 1.30 -0.83
C THR A 85 -0.66 2.32 -0.30
N ALA A 86 0.48 2.48 -0.96
CA ALA A 86 1.45 3.50 -0.63
C ALA A 86 0.89 4.89 -0.90
N THR A 87 1.09 5.84 0.03
CA THR A 87 0.69 7.25 -0.17
C THR A 87 1.58 7.90 -1.23
N PRO A 88 1.03 8.33 -2.36
CA PRO A 88 1.81 9.00 -3.39
C PRO A 88 2.40 10.34 -2.88
N ARG A 89 3.61 10.68 -3.31
CA ARG A 89 4.24 11.96 -2.96
C ARG A 89 3.33 13.15 -3.29
N ALA A 90 2.68 13.13 -4.44
CA ALA A 90 1.72 14.16 -4.85
C ALA A 90 0.56 14.34 -3.85
N ALA A 91 0.10 13.27 -3.21
CA ALA A 91 -0.92 13.37 -2.18
C ALA A 91 -0.39 14.01 -0.89
N LEU A 92 0.88 13.75 -0.52
CA LEU A 92 1.53 14.42 0.61
C LEU A 92 1.73 15.91 0.35
N GLU A 93 2.11 16.28 -0.87
CA GLU A 93 2.28 17.67 -1.30
C GLU A 93 0.93 18.40 -1.37
N ALA A 94 -0.13 17.72 -1.80
CA ALA A 94 -1.47 18.31 -1.92
C ALA A 94 -2.13 18.64 -0.56
N VAL A 95 -1.72 17.98 0.52
CA VAL A 95 -2.24 18.25 1.87
C VAL A 95 -1.39 19.23 2.66
N ALA A 96 -0.32 19.80 2.06
CA ALA A 96 0.50 20.82 2.71
C ALA A 96 -0.35 22.03 3.09
N GLY A 97 -0.30 22.42 4.37
CA GLY A 97 -0.98 23.59 4.92
C GLY A 97 -0.12 24.84 4.86
N GLU A 98 -0.64 25.94 5.41
CA GLU A 98 0.06 27.24 5.48
C GLU A 98 1.26 27.19 6.43
N ASP A 99 1.18 26.35 7.46
CA ASP A 99 2.22 26.22 8.49
C ASP A 99 2.57 24.73 8.74
N LEU A 100 3.65 24.52 9.50
CA LEU A 100 4.15 23.19 9.81
C LEU A 100 3.13 22.37 10.62
N GLU A 101 2.43 22.97 11.59
CA GLU A 101 1.47 22.26 12.43
C GLU A 101 0.29 21.72 11.61
N THR A 102 -0.30 22.58 10.78
CA THR A 102 -1.40 22.20 9.87
C THR A 102 -0.97 21.12 8.90
N THR A 103 0.24 21.23 8.34
CA THR A 103 0.81 20.24 7.42
C THR A 103 1.00 18.87 8.11
N LEU A 104 1.58 18.86 9.32
CA LEU A 104 1.80 17.62 10.08
C LEU A 104 0.47 16.93 10.45
N VAL A 105 -0.54 17.70 10.87
CA VAL A 105 -1.90 17.17 11.13
C VAL A 105 -2.49 16.54 9.87
N ALA A 106 -2.39 17.22 8.73
CA ALA A 106 -2.95 16.74 7.47
C ALA A 106 -2.27 15.46 6.98
N ILE A 107 -0.93 15.38 7.05
CA ILE A 107 -0.17 14.17 6.70
C ILE A 107 -0.53 13.01 7.63
N ALA A 108 -0.64 13.26 8.96
CA ALA A 108 -1.02 12.23 9.91
C ALA A 108 -2.41 11.65 9.62
N ARG A 109 -3.41 12.52 9.36
CA ARG A 109 -4.77 12.10 8.99
C ARG A 109 -4.80 11.30 7.69
N LEU A 110 -4.08 11.75 6.66
CA LEU A 110 -3.97 11.06 5.39
C LEU A 110 -3.42 9.65 5.60
N ARG A 111 -2.33 9.50 6.34
CA ARG A 111 -1.72 8.20 6.59
C ARG A 111 -2.61 7.27 7.41
N ILE A 112 -3.31 7.79 8.42
CA ILE A 112 -4.26 6.99 9.20
C ILE A 112 -5.40 6.52 8.29
N ALA A 113 -5.95 7.40 7.44
CA ALA A 113 -7.01 7.04 6.51
C ALA A 113 -6.59 5.93 5.54
N ASP A 114 -5.41 6.07 4.90
CA ASP A 114 -4.87 5.08 3.97
C ASP A 114 -4.70 3.69 4.63
N LEU A 115 -4.14 3.67 5.84
CA LEU A 115 -3.87 2.43 6.58
C LEU A 115 -5.12 1.82 7.23
N SER A 116 -6.20 2.60 7.37
CA SER A 116 -7.47 2.17 7.96
C SER A 116 -8.46 1.63 6.95
N THR A 117 -8.14 1.66 5.66
CA THR A 117 -8.98 1.02 4.63
C THR A 117 -9.08 -0.49 4.88
N PRO A 118 -10.17 -1.15 4.48
CA PRO A 118 -10.29 -2.61 4.62
C PRO A 118 -9.10 -3.36 4.01
N GLU A 119 -8.59 -2.90 2.87
CA GLU A 119 -7.41 -3.47 2.22
C GLU A 119 -6.14 -3.24 3.05
N GLY A 120 -5.91 -2.03 3.56
CA GLY A 120 -4.77 -1.70 4.43
C GLY A 120 -4.74 -2.54 5.71
N VAL A 121 -5.91 -2.76 6.32
CA VAL A 121 -6.05 -3.62 7.51
C VAL A 121 -5.70 -5.09 7.20
N ARG A 122 -6.26 -5.63 6.10
CA ARG A 122 -5.99 -7.01 5.66
C ARG A 122 -4.50 -7.19 5.31
N LEU A 123 -3.94 -6.24 4.56
CA LEU A 123 -2.53 -6.24 4.16
C LEU A 123 -1.59 -6.20 5.38
N ARG A 124 -1.85 -5.33 6.35
CA ARG A 124 -1.07 -5.27 7.58
C ARG A 124 -1.13 -6.60 8.36
N ARG A 125 -2.31 -7.22 8.45
CA ARG A 125 -2.47 -8.51 9.10
C ARG A 125 -1.57 -9.57 8.46
N ILE A 126 -1.58 -9.71 7.14
CA ILE A 126 -0.78 -10.73 6.46
C ILE A 126 0.73 -10.44 6.57
N ILE A 127 1.15 -9.16 6.48
CA ILE A 127 2.54 -8.78 6.69
C ILE A 127 2.98 -9.18 8.11
N THR A 128 2.18 -8.89 9.13
CA THR A 128 2.52 -9.21 10.51
C THR A 128 2.57 -10.72 10.76
N THR A 129 1.61 -11.49 10.23
CA THR A 129 1.54 -12.94 10.47
C THR A 129 2.59 -13.71 9.69
N GLU A 130 2.91 -13.29 8.47
CA GLU A 130 3.84 -14.02 7.58
C GLU A 130 5.29 -13.51 7.65
N SER A 131 5.56 -12.42 8.36
CA SER A 131 6.91 -11.84 8.45
C SER A 131 7.96 -12.75 9.09
N TYR A 132 7.56 -13.66 9.96
CA TYR A 132 8.47 -14.68 10.52
C TYR A 132 8.94 -15.67 9.45
N ARG A 133 8.08 -15.99 8.50
CA ARG A 133 8.39 -16.88 7.39
C ARG A 133 9.07 -16.14 6.23
N PHE A 134 8.67 -14.91 5.99
CA PHE A 134 9.16 -14.04 4.92
C PHE A 134 9.69 -12.72 5.50
N PRO A 135 10.89 -12.69 6.08
CA PRO A 135 11.44 -11.47 6.69
C PRO A 135 11.53 -10.29 5.72
N ASP A 136 11.72 -10.57 4.42
CA ASP A 136 11.77 -9.56 3.37
C ASP A 136 10.45 -8.77 3.22
N LEU A 137 9.32 -9.30 3.72
CA LEU A 137 8.05 -8.56 3.72
C LEU A 137 8.12 -7.28 4.55
N LEU A 138 8.82 -7.30 5.69
CA LEU A 138 8.98 -6.12 6.53
C LEU A 138 9.79 -5.05 5.80
N MET A 139 10.89 -5.46 5.16
CA MET A 139 11.73 -4.54 4.38
C MET A 139 10.98 -3.97 3.19
N LEU A 140 10.20 -4.81 2.49
CA LEU A 140 9.38 -4.40 1.36
C LEU A 140 8.29 -3.41 1.81
N SER A 141 7.59 -3.72 2.91
CA SER A 141 6.56 -2.86 3.49
C SER A 141 7.13 -1.50 3.94
N TYR A 142 8.31 -1.50 4.53
CA TYR A 142 8.99 -0.28 4.92
C TYR A 142 9.42 0.53 3.69
N SER A 143 10.19 -0.06 2.79
CA SER A 143 10.79 0.66 1.66
C SER A 143 9.77 1.22 0.66
N GLN A 144 8.68 0.50 0.41
CA GLN A 144 7.65 0.92 -0.54
C GLN A 144 6.47 1.66 0.13
N GLY A 145 6.15 1.33 1.38
CA GLY A 145 4.97 1.85 2.07
C GLY A 145 5.26 3.01 3.02
N ALA A 146 6.27 2.90 3.87
CA ALA A 146 6.53 3.86 4.94
C ALA A 146 7.63 4.87 4.58
N GLN A 147 8.73 4.42 4.01
CA GLN A 147 9.91 5.24 3.74
C GLN A 147 9.61 6.49 2.90
N PRO A 148 8.81 6.45 1.81
CA PRO A 148 8.51 7.66 1.04
C PRO A 148 7.84 8.77 1.87
N VAL A 149 7.04 8.41 2.87
CA VAL A 149 6.41 9.37 3.78
C VAL A 149 7.42 9.91 4.78
N HIS A 150 8.30 9.04 5.31
CA HIS A 150 9.37 9.46 6.21
C HIS A 150 10.34 10.42 5.51
N ASP A 151 10.74 10.13 4.27
CA ASP A 151 11.63 10.99 3.48
C ASP A 151 10.98 12.35 3.23
N HIS A 152 9.69 12.38 2.85
CA HIS A 152 8.95 13.63 2.65
C HIS A 152 8.88 14.47 3.95
N LEU A 153 8.60 13.84 5.09
CA LEU A 153 8.57 14.51 6.39
C LEU A 153 9.96 15.01 6.81
N ALA A 154 11.01 14.22 6.59
CA ALA A 154 12.37 14.62 6.88
C ALA A 154 12.77 15.85 6.06
N ASP A 155 12.42 15.88 4.76
CA ASP A 155 12.64 17.04 3.90
C ASP A 155 11.84 18.27 4.36
N LEU A 156 10.60 18.08 4.82
CA LEU A 156 9.79 19.15 5.41
C LEU A 156 10.47 19.72 6.66
N LEU A 157 10.90 18.86 7.59
CA LEU A 157 11.58 19.27 8.81
C LEU A 157 12.90 19.99 8.53
N ARG A 158 13.73 19.50 7.59
CA ARG A 158 14.98 20.18 7.16
C ARG A 158 14.72 21.60 6.65
N ARG A 159 13.66 21.82 5.87
CA ARG A 159 13.31 23.17 5.39
C ARG A 159 12.96 24.13 6.53
N HIS A 160 12.17 23.66 7.50
CA HIS A 160 11.78 24.49 8.65
C HIS A 160 12.93 24.73 9.62
N ASP A 161 13.84 23.77 9.79
CA ASP A 161 15.06 23.90 10.58
C ASP A 161 16.01 24.93 9.95
N SER A 162 16.23 24.83 8.63
CA SER A 162 17.05 25.80 7.89
C SER A 162 16.48 27.22 7.90
N ALA A 163 15.16 27.37 8.07
CA ALA A 163 14.48 28.65 8.23
C ALA A 163 14.52 29.16 9.69
N GLY A 164 15.09 28.42 10.64
CA GLY A 164 15.15 28.74 12.05
C GLY A 164 13.84 28.65 12.82
N ALA A 165 12.80 28.04 12.22
CA ALA A 165 11.49 27.89 12.84
C ALA A 165 11.45 26.75 13.88
N ILE A 166 12.32 25.76 13.72
CA ILE A 166 12.49 24.60 14.60
C ILE A 166 13.98 24.30 14.77
N CYS A 167 14.32 23.42 15.72
CA CYS A 167 15.68 22.91 15.91
C CYS A 167 15.62 21.37 15.95
N VAL A 168 16.19 20.70 14.93
CA VAL A 168 16.14 19.24 14.76
C VAL A 168 17.48 18.69 14.30
N ASP A 169 18.23 18.07 15.21
CA ASP A 169 19.55 17.50 14.88
C ASP A 169 19.48 16.35 13.86
N ARG A 170 18.42 15.55 13.91
CA ARG A 170 18.26 14.35 13.08
C ARG A 170 16.87 14.29 12.45
N PRO A 171 16.62 15.01 11.35
CA PRO A 171 15.31 15.10 10.69
C PRO A 171 14.72 13.73 10.30
N ASP A 172 15.56 12.78 9.86
CA ASP A 172 15.11 11.44 9.48
C ASP A 172 14.56 10.65 10.69
N MET A 173 15.26 10.73 11.84
CA MET A 173 14.80 10.11 13.07
C MET A 173 13.55 10.81 13.61
N ALA A 174 13.50 12.13 13.56
CA ALA A 174 12.35 12.90 13.99
C ALA A 174 11.10 12.57 13.18
N ALA A 175 11.23 12.44 11.86
CA ALA A 175 10.15 11.99 10.98
C ALA A 175 9.62 10.59 11.35
N SER A 176 10.53 9.64 11.62
CA SER A 176 10.17 8.29 12.05
C SER A 176 9.49 8.25 13.41
N LEU A 177 9.99 9.03 14.37
CA LEU A 177 9.37 9.17 15.71
C LEU A 177 7.99 9.81 15.62
N PHE A 178 7.84 10.86 14.82
CA PHE A 178 6.55 11.50 14.58
C PHE A 178 5.52 10.50 14.04
N MET A 179 5.87 9.75 12.97
CA MET A 179 4.98 8.74 12.41
C MET A 179 4.62 7.65 13.42
N THR A 180 5.56 7.22 14.25
CA THR A 180 5.31 6.25 15.32
C THR A 180 4.31 6.78 16.34
N MET A 181 4.43 8.05 16.75
CA MET A 181 3.52 8.69 17.68
C MET A 181 2.10 8.79 17.12
N VAL A 182 1.95 9.27 15.89
CA VAL A 182 0.60 9.50 15.30
C VAL A 182 -0.09 8.21 14.91
N LEU A 183 0.63 7.18 14.47
CA LEU A 183 0.05 5.89 14.06
C LEU A 183 -0.16 4.93 15.22
N GLY A 184 0.61 5.04 16.31
CA GLY A 184 0.69 4.03 17.38
C GLY A 184 -0.63 3.71 18.06
N GLY A 185 -1.50 4.70 18.29
CA GLY A 185 -2.84 4.50 18.86
C GLY A 185 -3.84 4.04 17.80
N PRO A 186 -4.15 4.90 16.80
CA PRO A 186 -5.20 4.64 15.83
C PRO A 186 -5.01 3.32 15.08
N ILE A 187 -3.81 3.10 14.53
CA ILE A 187 -3.57 1.93 13.67
C ILE A 187 -3.52 0.62 14.47
N ARG A 188 -3.08 0.67 15.73
CA ARG A 188 -3.09 -0.52 16.59
C ARG A 188 -4.51 -1.01 16.87
N LEU A 189 -5.48 -0.09 17.00
CA LEU A 189 -6.87 -0.40 17.31
C LEU A 189 -7.76 -0.62 16.08
N VAL A 190 -7.28 -0.27 14.88
CA VAL A 190 -8.00 -0.56 13.64
C VAL A 190 -8.23 -2.08 13.50
N GLY A 191 -9.48 -2.48 13.27
CA GLY A 191 -9.87 -3.89 13.19
C GLY A 191 -10.06 -4.58 14.54
N SER A 192 -9.93 -3.85 15.66
CA SER A 192 -10.33 -4.34 16.98
C SER A 192 -11.86 -4.25 17.16
N PRO A 193 -12.43 -4.93 18.19
CA PRO A 193 -13.86 -4.76 18.53
C PRO A 193 -14.23 -3.33 18.94
N GLN A 194 -13.24 -2.53 19.35
CA GLN A 194 -13.40 -1.15 19.78
C GLN A 194 -12.36 -0.25 19.08
N PRO A 195 -12.57 0.05 17.78
CA PRO A 195 -11.71 0.99 17.08
C PRO A 195 -11.93 2.41 17.62
N MET A 196 -10.92 3.25 17.51
CA MET A 196 -11.08 4.68 17.82
C MET A 196 -12.11 5.31 16.88
N SER A 197 -13.00 6.15 17.43
CA SER A 197 -13.88 7.00 16.65
C SER A 197 -13.10 8.09 15.90
N ALA A 198 -13.70 8.70 14.90
CA ALA A 198 -13.08 9.78 14.15
C ALA A 198 -12.66 10.96 15.06
N ALA A 199 -13.45 11.28 16.09
CA ALA A 199 -13.15 12.32 17.06
C ALA A 199 -11.92 11.95 17.92
N GLU A 200 -11.85 10.73 18.42
CA GLU A 200 -10.70 10.23 19.20
C GLU A 200 -9.41 10.18 18.36
N VAL A 201 -9.52 9.82 17.08
CA VAL A 201 -8.38 9.86 16.14
C VAL A 201 -7.90 11.31 15.95
N ASP A 202 -8.83 12.27 15.79
CA ASP A 202 -8.49 13.69 15.63
C ASP A 202 -7.82 14.26 16.87
N ASP A 203 -8.34 13.97 18.05
CA ASP A 203 -7.76 14.37 19.33
C ASP A 203 -6.36 13.76 19.53
N TRP A 204 -6.19 12.48 19.18
CA TRP A 204 -4.89 11.79 19.21
C TRP A 204 -3.86 12.48 18.30
N VAL A 205 -4.24 12.74 17.05
CA VAL A 205 -3.35 13.38 16.06
C VAL A 205 -2.94 14.77 16.55
N ARG A 206 -3.89 15.60 17.00
CA ARG A 206 -3.58 16.94 17.51
C ARG A 206 -2.67 16.90 18.76
N ALA A 207 -2.91 15.97 19.66
CA ALA A 207 -2.06 15.80 20.85
C ALA A 207 -0.63 15.38 20.46
N ALA A 208 -0.48 14.41 19.55
CA ALA A 208 0.79 13.94 19.06
C ALA A 208 1.60 15.07 18.36
N VAL A 209 0.93 15.84 17.49
CA VAL A 209 1.54 16.97 16.79
C VAL A 209 2.01 18.04 17.78
N ARG A 210 1.18 18.40 18.76
CA ARG A 210 1.58 19.38 19.81
C ARG A 210 2.78 18.90 20.62
N LEU A 211 2.79 17.65 21.06
CA LEU A 211 3.91 17.06 21.80
C LEU A 211 5.18 17.07 20.96
N PHE A 212 5.09 16.69 19.71
CA PHE A 212 6.23 16.67 18.79
C PHE A 212 6.79 18.08 18.56
N LEU A 213 5.94 19.04 18.21
CA LEU A 213 6.37 20.42 17.98
C LEU A 213 6.95 21.09 19.21
N ASN A 214 6.39 20.84 20.41
CA ASN A 214 6.95 21.38 21.65
C ASN A 214 8.34 20.83 21.96
N GLY A 215 8.68 19.64 21.44
CA GLY A 215 10.00 19.03 21.59
C GLY A 215 11.05 19.56 20.64
N ILE A 216 10.64 20.18 19.51
CA ILE A 216 11.56 20.62 18.44
C ILE A 216 11.51 22.13 18.15
N ARG A 217 10.54 22.87 18.71
CA ARG A 217 10.53 24.34 18.59
C ARG A 217 11.69 24.94 19.33
N THR A 218 12.34 25.95 18.75
CA THR A 218 13.34 26.77 19.44
C THR A 218 12.65 27.42 20.64
N ARG A 219 13.24 27.26 21.84
CA ARG A 219 12.80 28.01 23.00
C ARG A 219 13.20 29.46 22.75
N SER A 220 12.22 30.37 22.68
CA SER A 220 12.50 31.80 22.81
C SER A 220 13.02 32.01 24.23
N ASP A 221 14.29 32.42 24.37
CA ASP A 221 14.85 32.88 25.63
C ASP A 221 14.13 34.13 26.13
#